data_da718e3b7e7bf6c9f7e0a12d44d9470c
#
_entry.id   da718e3b7e7bf6c9f7e0a12d44d9470c
#
_cell.length_a   1.000
_cell.length_b   1.000
_cell.length_c   1.000
_cell.angle_alpha   90.00
_cell.angle_beta   90.00
_cell.angle_gamma   90.00
#
_symmetry.space_group_name_H-M   'P 1'
#
loop_
_entity.id
_entity.type
_entity.pdbx_description
1 polymer ?
#
loop_
_entity_poly.entity_id
_entity_poly.type
_entity_poly.pdbx_seq_one_letter_code
_entity_poly.pdbx_strand_id
1 'polypeptide(L)'
;MKILVVNPILYTSETARIKKINTIKDTMIYNMCLAFKKCGHEPTLIAASEYKPIKDEKYDFEIIFLDTKLQKIFKPNCFPWLKGFKKYIKKESKNYDLIISSEVFSMSSLCVSIYQKKRTVIWHELAKHNNILKKIPSIIWYNIIARICFKNTRIVPRSKNAYDFISKYCNNVSDEYIDHGVDLEEFNLISKKRKKQFVVLSQLIKRKRIDGIIDVFADFVKKMDNEYVLYIIGIGDEEKKLKEKAKAYGLEEKIIFTGFMTHEEMKPILGTSQAMIINTEKDNNMVSIVESLALGTPIITTDIPYNVDYIKRYKLGVVKEKLSYSDLKEIVDNNLLYVNNCINYREKISNEYHVKQFIQEYKKVIGEK
;
A
#
# COMPACT_ATOMS: atom_id res chain seq x y z
N MET A 1 2.62 -2.15 25.35
CA MET A 1 2.20 -0.74 25.18
C MET A 1 0.77 -0.70 24.69
N LYS A 2 0.01 0.32 25.13
CA LYS A 2 -1.33 0.62 24.58
C LYS A 2 -1.19 1.58 23.41
N ILE A 3 -1.65 1.17 22.24
CA ILE A 3 -1.43 1.92 20.97
C ILE A 3 -2.78 2.32 20.38
N LEU A 4 -2.97 3.61 20.14
CA LEU A 4 -4.14 4.11 19.42
C LEU A 4 -3.80 4.34 17.95
N VAL A 5 -4.40 3.58 17.06
CA VAL A 5 -4.30 3.76 15.62
C VAL A 5 -5.51 4.53 15.11
N VAL A 6 -5.29 5.72 14.58
CA VAL A 6 -6.34 6.60 14.07
C VAL A 6 -6.28 6.59 12.55
N ASN A 7 -7.11 5.78 11.94
CA ASN A 7 -7.19 5.64 10.48
C ASN A 7 -8.65 5.69 10.02
N PRO A 8 -9.23 6.88 9.84
CA PRO A 8 -10.64 7.01 9.50
C PRO A 8 -11.06 6.31 8.20
N ILE A 9 -10.13 6.14 7.26
CA ILE A 9 -10.34 5.56 5.92
C ILE A 9 -9.67 4.19 5.88
N LEU A 10 -10.42 3.09 6.00
CA LEU A 10 -9.84 1.74 6.07
C LEU A 10 -9.37 1.21 4.72
N TYR A 11 -9.99 1.64 3.64
CA TYR A 11 -9.64 1.26 2.27
C TYR A 11 -10.05 2.36 1.29
N THR A 12 -9.30 2.47 0.20
CA THR A 12 -9.58 3.44 -0.86
C THR A 12 -10.47 2.82 -1.94
N SER A 13 -11.32 3.65 -2.55
CA SER A 13 -12.12 3.28 -3.71
C SER A 13 -11.78 4.19 -4.88
N GLU A 14 -11.67 3.63 -6.07
CA GLU A 14 -11.49 4.39 -7.32
C GLU A 14 -12.71 5.30 -7.59
N THR A 15 -13.86 4.94 -7.07
CA THR A 15 -15.10 5.73 -7.17
C THR A 15 -15.28 6.63 -5.94
N ALA A 16 -16.03 7.71 -6.09
CA ALA A 16 -16.38 8.59 -4.97
C ALA A 16 -17.26 7.93 -3.90
N ARG A 17 -17.72 6.71 -4.12
CA ARG A 17 -18.56 5.94 -3.19
C ARG A 17 -17.72 4.93 -2.42
N ILE A 18 -17.93 4.87 -1.10
CA ILE A 18 -17.34 3.82 -0.26
C ILE A 18 -18.07 2.51 -0.58
N LYS A 19 -17.37 1.56 -1.20
CA LYS A 19 -17.92 0.23 -1.50
C LYS A 19 -18.05 -0.53 -0.18
N LYS A 20 -19.23 -1.08 0.10
CA LYS A 20 -19.40 -1.96 1.26
C LYS A 20 -18.73 -3.30 1.03
N ILE A 21 -18.02 -3.78 2.02
CA ILE A 21 -17.29 -5.06 2.02
C ILE A 21 -17.84 -5.99 3.11
N ASN A 22 -17.60 -7.28 2.97
CA ASN A 22 -18.07 -8.27 3.92
C ASN A 22 -17.24 -8.32 5.19
N THR A 23 -15.94 -8.04 5.10
CA THR A 23 -15.00 -8.02 6.21
C THR A 23 -13.99 -6.89 6.05
N ILE A 24 -13.54 -6.31 7.16
CA ILE A 24 -12.41 -5.37 7.18
C ILE A 24 -11.10 -6.07 7.55
N LYS A 25 -11.12 -7.35 7.87
CA LYS A 25 -9.92 -8.12 8.29
C LYS A 25 -8.88 -8.22 7.19
N ASP A 26 -9.30 -8.14 5.93
CA ASP A 26 -8.40 -8.15 4.77
C ASP A 26 -7.77 -6.77 4.49
N THR A 27 -8.08 -5.76 5.30
CA THR A 27 -7.52 -4.42 5.08
C THR A 27 -6.11 -4.31 5.68
N MET A 28 -5.24 -3.59 4.98
CA MET A 28 -3.86 -3.35 5.42
C MET A 28 -3.77 -2.81 6.86
N ILE A 29 -4.67 -1.88 7.22
CA ILE A 29 -4.64 -1.27 8.54
C ILE A 29 -5.08 -2.24 9.65
N TYR A 30 -6.01 -3.16 9.34
CA TYR A 30 -6.37 -4.22 10.28
C TYR A 30 -5.19 -5.15 10.54
N ASN A 31 -4.51 -5.58 9.47
CA ASN A 31 -3.34 -6.47 9.55
C ASN A 31 -2.16 -5.79 10.28
N MET A 32 -1.96 -4.48 10.11
CA MET A 32 -0.99 -3.74 10.90
C MET A 32 -1.35 -3.71 12.39
N CYS A 33 -2.63 -3.49 12.75
CA CYS A 33 -3.08 -3.56 14.15
C CYS A 33 -2.91 -4.97 14.73
N LEU A 34 -3.22 -6.00 13.93
CA LEU A 34 -3.01 -7.40 14.33
C LEU A 34 -1.53 -7.69 14.59
N ALA A 35 -0.61 -7.15 13.79
CA ALA A 35 0.82 -7.28 14.04
C ALA A 35 1.27 -6.57 15.33
N PHE A 36 0.73 -5.39 15.66
CA PHE A 36 0.96 -4.80 16.98
C PHE A 36 0.55 -5.76 18.10
N LYS A 37 -0.61 -6.41 17.97
CA LYS A 37 -1.06 -7.41 18.95
C LYS A 37 -0.14 -8.63 19.02
N LYS A 38 0.27 -9.20 17.88
CA LYS A 38 1.24 -10.30 17.77
C LYS A 38 2.58 -9.94 18.44
N CYS A 39 3.00 -8.68 18.34
CA CYS A 39 4.21 -8.17 19.00
C CYS A 39 4.04 -7.83 20.50
N GLY A 40 2.92 -8.21 21.13
CA GLY A 40 2.68 -8.02 22.57
C GLY A 40 2.21 -6.61 22.96
N HIS A 41 1.64 -5.84 22.02
CA HIS A 41 1.02 -4.55 22.29
C HIS A 41 -0.51 -4.65 22.30
N GLU A 42 -1.17 -3.62 22.82
CA GLU A 42 -2.64 -3.53 22.90
C GLU A 42 -3.13 -2.44 21.93
N PRO A 43 -3.44 -2.78 20.65
CA PRO A 43 -3.93 -1.81 19.71
C PRO A 43 -5.42 -1.53 19.88
N THR A 44 -5.81 -0.27 19.71
CA THR A 44 -7.19 0.19 19.50
C THR A 44 -7.24 0.95 18.17
N LEU A 45 -8.14 0.58 17.26
CA LEU A 45 -8.32 1.24 15.98
C LEU A 45 -9.52 2.19 16.01
N ILE A 46 -9.35 3.44 15.57
CA ILE A 46 -10.46 4.35 15.30
C ILE A 46 -10.66 4.49 13.81
N ALA A 47 -11.89 4.21 13.35
CA ALA A 47 -12.30 4.30 11.96
C ALA A 47 -13.63 5.07 11.81
N ALA A 48 -13.96 5.51 10.59
CA ALA A 48 -15.26 6.10 10.31
C ALA A 48 -16.34 5.01 10.14
N SER A 49 -17.56 5.28 10.67
CA SER A 49 -18.69 4.34 10.64
C SER A 49 -19.10 3.92 9.22
N GLU A 50 -18.80 4.74 8.23
CA GLU A 50 -19.05 4.42 6.82
C GLU A 50 -18.29 3.20 6.33
N TYR A 51 -17.19 2.82 7.01
CA TYR A 51 -16.34 1.66 6.69
C TYR A 51 -16.72 0.40 7.46
N LYS A 52 -17.77 0.41 8.28
CA LYS A 52 -18.28 -0.82 8.88
C LYS A 52 -18.63 -1.85 7.81
N PRO A 53 -18.28 -3.12 8.01
CA PRO A 53 -18.66 -4.20 7.09
C PRO A 53 -20.18 -4.38 7.04
N ILE A 54 -20.66 -5.12 6.03
CA ILE A 54 -22.09 -5.41 5.85
C ILE A 54 -22.65 -6.24 7.01
N LYS A 55 -21.84 -7.22 7.45
CA LYS A 55 -22.20 -8.11 8.56
C LYS A 55 -21.39 -7.74 9.79
N ASP A 56 -22.00 -7.85 10.96
CA ASP A 56 -21.25 -7.74 12.21
C ASP A 56 -20.27 -8.89 12.31
N GLU A 57 -19.02 -8.55 12.64
CA GLU A 57 -17.93 -9.51 12.80
C GLU A 57 -17.20 -9.29 14.12
N LYS A 58 -16.61 -10.35 14.65
CA LYS A 58 -15.79 -10.30 15.86
C LYS A 58 -14.35 -9.92 15.48
N TYR A 59 -13.80 -8.93 16.15
CA TYR A 59 -12.44 -8.44 15.91
C TYR A 59 -11.45 -8.99 16.94
N ASP A 60 -10.19 -9.05 16.54
CA ASP A 60 -9.09 -9.55 17.38
C ASP A 60 -8.59 -8.51 18.40
N PHE A 61 -8.94 -7.24 18.21
CA PHE A 61 -8.62 -6.09 19.05
C PHE A 61 -9.79 -5.09 19.02
N GLU A 62 -9.71 -4.07 19.87
CA GLU A 62 -10.77 -3.06 19.96
C GLU A 62 -10.82 -2.18 18.71
N ILE A 63 -12.01 -2.02 18.12
CA ILE A 63 -12.27 -1.07 17.02
C ILE A 63 -13.41 -0.14 17.40
N ILE A 64 -13.14 1.16 17.34
CA ILE A 64 -14.11 2.21 17.64
C ILE A 64 -14.52 2.87 16.32
N PHE A 65 -15.76 2.67 15.92
CA PHE A 65 -16.32 3.34 14.75
C PHE A 65 -17.02 4.63 15.19
N LEU A 66 -16.58 5.76 14.62
CA LEU A 66 -17.15 7.07 14.88
C LEU A 66 -17.86 7.61 13.63
N ASP A 67 -19.05 8.16 13.82
CA ASP A 67 -19.79 8.80 12.74
C ASP A 67 -19.03 10.01 12.18
N THR A 68 -19.16 10.26 10.90
CA THR A 68 -18.64 11.48 10.30
C THR A 68 -19.69 12.61 10.36
N LYS A 69 -19.19 13.86 10.32
CA LYS A 69 -20.04 15.05 10.30
C LYS A 69 -19.68 15.96 9.13
N LEU A 70 -20.65 16.82 8.73
CA LEU A 70 -20.48 17.76 7.61
C LEU A 70 -19.99 17.08 6.33
N GLN A 71 -20.53 15.91 6.00
CA GLN A 71 -20.09 15.03 4.90
C GLN A 71 -20.11 15.69 3.51
N LYS A 72 -20.93 16.73 3.31
CA LYS A 72 -20.93 17.52 2.06
C LYS A 72 -19.60 18.24 1.82
N ILE A 73 -18.92 18.67 2.90
CA ILE A 73 -17.64 19.37 2.86
C ILE A 73 -16.49 18.40 3.18
N PHE A 74 -16.64 17.65 4.26
CA PHE A 74 -15.65 16.66 4.75
C PHE A 74 -16.04 15.26 4.29
N LYS A 75 -15.77 14.97 3.01
CA LYS A 75 -16.18 13.72 2.38
C LYS A 75 -15.54 12.51 3.10
N PRO A 76 -16.33 11.52 3.53
CA PRO A 76 -15.85 10.38 4.30
C PRO A 76 -14.76 9.57 3.59
N ASN A 77 -14.76 9.53 2.26
CA ASN A 77 -13.83 8.76 1.46
C ASN A 77 -12.46 9.43 1.21
N CYS A 78 -12.26 10.69 1.62
CA CYS A 78 -11.00 11.39 1.35
C CYS A 78 -10.57 12.40 2.42
N PHE A 79 -11.48 12.96 3.20
CA PHE A 79 -11.16 13.94 4.24
C PHE A 79 -12.22 13.93 5.36
N PRO A 80 -12.44 12.80 6.05
CA PRO A 80 -13.48 12.64 7.06
C PRO A 80 -13.24 13.51 8.30
N TRP A 81 -14.33 14.04 8.86
CA TRP A 81 -14.34 14.69 10.16
C TRP A 81 -15.17 13.87 11.14
N LEU A 82 -14.52 13.16 12.06
CA LEU A 82 -15.15 12.27 13.03
C LEU A 82 -15.89 13.04 14.12
N LYS A 83 -17.16 12.68 14.36
CA LYS A 83 -17.99 13.26 15.42
C LYS A 83 -17.49 12.79 16.79
N GLY A 84 -17.33 13.74 17.73
CA GLY A 84 -16.88 13.41 19.09
C GLY A 84 -15.39 13.10 19.26
N PHE A 85 -14.61 12.93 18.18
CA PHE A 85 -13.20 12.54 18.23
C PHE A 85 -12.33 13.48 19.11
N LYS A 86 -12.53 14.80 19.00
CA LYS A 86 -11.82 15.77 19.86
C LYS A 86 -12.09 15.53 21.36
N LYS A 87 -13.34 15.20 21.74
CA LYS A 87 -13.71 14.89 23.11
C LYS A 87 -13.05 13.59 23.57
N TYR A 88 -13.07 12.58 22.70
CA TYR A 88 -12.40 11.29 22.93
C TYR A 88 -10.90 11.50 23.19
N ILE A 89 -10.18 12.18 22.30
CA ILE A 89 -8.74 12.42 22.45
C ILE A 89 -8.43 13.18 23.75
N LYS A 90 -9.21 14.20 24.10
CA LYS A 90 -8.99 14.94 25.36
C LYS A 90 -9.17 14.08 26.61
N LYS A 91 -10.10 13.13 26.59
CA LYS A 91 -10.45 12.30 27.74
C LYS A 91 -9.60 11.04 27.82
N GLU A 92 -9.51 10.29 26.71
CA GLU A 92 -9.02 8.91 26.71
C GLU A 92 -7.55 8.78 26.27
N SER A 93 -6.96 9.80 25.59
CA SER A 93 -5.61 9.70 25.05
C SER A 93 -4.52 9.46 26.11
N LYS A 94 -4.77 9.78 27.37
CA LYS A 94 -3.84 9.49 28.48
C LYS A 94 -3.64 7.99 28.72
N ASN A 95 -4.61 7.16 28.28
CA ASN A 95 -4.59 5.71 28.42
C ASN A 95 -3.71 5.03 27.35
N TYR A 96 -3.20 5.78 26.39
CA TYR A 96 -2.37 5.25 25.31
C TYR A 96 -0.94 5.77 25.41
N ASP A 97 0.02 4.89 25.20
CA ASP A 97 1.44 5.21 25.17
C ASP A 97 1.80 5.88 23.84
N LEU A 98 1.32 5.33 22.73
CA LEU A 98 1.59 5.78 21.36
C LEU A 98 0.28 6.01 20.61
N ILE A 99 0.22 7.11 19.85
CA ILE A 99 -0.86 7.41 18.90
C ILE A 99 -0.26 7.45 17.49
N ILE A 100 -0.73 6.57 16.60
CA ILE A 100 -0.39 6.57 15.18
C ILE A 100 -1.59 7.12 14.42
N SER A 101 -1.44 8.21 13.69
CA SER A 101 -2.53 8.79 12.90
C SER A 101 -2.16 8.90 11.44
N SER A 102 -3.09 8.55 10.55
CA SER A 102 -2.84 8.55 9.12
C SER A 102 -3.04 9.92 8.51
N GLU A 103 -2.07 10.32 7.69
CA GLU A 103 -2.01 11.53 6.87
C GLU A 103 -1.89 12.86 7.62
N VAL A 104 -1.02 13.74 7.14
CA VAL A 104 -0.95 15.13 7.59
C VAL A 104 -2.19 15.92 7.13
N PHE A 105 -2.69 15.65 5.92
CA PHE A 105 -3.93 16.24 5.42
C PHE A 105 -5.14 15.50 6.00
N SER A 106 -5.38 15.65 7.32
CA SER A 106 -6.43 14.95 8.07
C SER A 106 -6.88 15.75 9.28
N MET A 107 -8.19 15.87 9.48
CA MET A 107 -8.78 16.51 10.69
C MET A 107 -8.44 15.73 11.97
N SER A 108 -8.34 14.40 11.88
CA SER A 108 -7.95 13.56 13.01
C SER A 108 -6.50 13.79 13.39
N SER A 109 -5.59 13.81 12.42
CA SER A 109 -4.16 14.08 12.64
C SER A 109 -3.93 15.50 13.18
N LEU A 110 -4.66 16.48 12.69
CA LEU A 110 -4.64 17.84 13.26
C LEU A 110 -5.01 17.82 14.76
N CYS A 111 -6.08 17.12 15.10
CA CYS A 111 -6.53 17.01 16.47
C CYS A 111 -5.47 16.37 17.39
N VAL A 112 -4.91 15.21 17.01
CA VAL A 112 -3.89 14.54 17.84
C VAL A 112 -2.60 15.35 17.93
N SER A 113 -2.19 16.03 16.87
CA SER A 113 -0.99 16.88 16.87
C SER A 113 -1.12 18.11 17.77
N ILE A 114 -2.34 18.65 17.95
CA ILE A 114 -2.59 19.74 18.87
C ILE A 114 -2.60 19.25 20.32
N TYR A 115 -3.28 18.15 20.62
CA TYR A 115 -3.56 17.73 22.00
C TYR A 115 -2.58 16.71 22.56
N GLN A 116 -1.90 15.90 21.72
CA GLN A 116 -1.07 14.76 22.11
C GLN A 116 0.23 14.63 21.32
N LYS A 117 0.81 15.75 20.92
CA LYS A 117 2.04 15.82 20.09
C LYS A 117 3.16 14.91 20.57
N LYS A 118 3.43 14.87 21.89
CA LYS A 118 4.53 14.09 22.49
C LYS A 118 4.33 12.56 22.44
N ARG A 119 3.16 12.09 22.00
CA ARG A 119 2.83 10.66 21.89
C ARG A 119 2.38 10.29 20.49
N THR A 120 2.49 11.22 19.53
CA THR A 120 1.93 11.07 18.20
C THR A 120 3.01 10.89 17.16
N VAL A 121 2.81 9.87 16.33
CA VAL A 121 3.51 9.63 15.07
C VAL A 121 2.47 9.73 13.95
N ILE A 122 2.73 10.55 12.94
CA ILE A 122 1.87 10.65 11.75
C ILE A 122 2.46 9.78 10.64
N TRP A 123 1.69 8.82 10.16
CA TRP A 123 2.05 7.95 9.04
C TRP A 123 1.53 8.53 7.72
N HIS A 124 2.43 9.04 6.88
CA HIS A 124 2.11 9.93 5.77
C HIS A 124 2.45 9.32 4.40
N GLU A 125 1.45 9.24 3.50
CA GLU A 125 1.60 8.65 2.16
C GLU A 125 1.57 9.70 1.02
N LEU A 126 0.85 10.81 1.20
CA LEU A 126 0.65 11.78 0.12
C LEU A 126 1.97 12.41 -0.32
N ALA A 127 2.30 12.27 -1.60
CA ALA A 127 3.50 12.85 -2.22
C ALA A 127 3.20 14.09 -3.07
N LYS A 128 1.95 14.57 -3.05
CA LYS A 128 1.48 15.78 -3.75
C LYS A 128 0.18 16.29 -3.14
N HIS A 129 -0.19 17.52 -3.50
CA HIS A 129 -1.46 18.09 -3.07
C HIS A 129 -2.66 17.26 -3.53
N ASN A 130 -3.62 17.07 -2.63
CA ASN A 130 -4.88 16.43 -2.93
C ASN A 130 -5.68 17.26 -3.97
N ASN A 131 -6.31 16.60 -4.93
CA ASN A 131 -7.00 17.28 -6.05
C ASN A 131 -8.40 17.84 -5.68
N ILE A 132 -8.81 17.78 -4.44
CA ILE A 132 -10.09 18.35 -3.98
C ILE A 132 -10.10 19.85 -4.28
N LEU A 133 -11.18 20.33 -4.90
CA LEU A 133 -11.39 21.74 -5.25
C LEU A 133 -10.11 22.40 -5.85
N LYS A 134 -9.62 21.84 -6.95
CA LYS A 134 -8.42 22.34 -7.68
C LYS A 134 -7.19 22.47 -6.79
N LYS A 135 -7.03 21.63 -5.78
CA LYS A 135 -5.93 21.58 -4.79
C LYS A 135 -5.92 22.73 -3.77
N ILE A 136 -6.79 23.71 -3.85
CA ILE A 136 -6.76 24.90 -2.99
C ILE A 136 -6.79 24.55 -1.48
N PRO A 137 -7.71 23.69 -0.98
CA PRO A 137 -7.71 23.32 0.44
C PRO A 137 -6.40 22.67 0.89
N SER A 138 -5.83 21.81 0.05
CA SER A 138 -4.57 21.14 0.34
C SER A 138 -3.40 22.13 0.36
N ILE A 139 -3.34 23.06 -0.57
CA ILE A 139 -2.29 24.11 -0.61
C ILE A 139 -2.34 24.96 0.65
N ILE A 140 -3.52 25.43 1.04
CA ILE A 140 -3.70 26.21 2.28
C ILE A 140 -3.30 25.38 3.51
N TRP A 141 -3.75 24.11 3.56
CA TRP A 141 -3.43 23.21 4.66
C TRP A 141 -1.93 23.03 4.86
N TYR A 142 -1.19 22.69 3.81
CA TYR A 142 0.25 22.44 3.94
C TYR A 142 1.04 23.71 4.20
N ASN A 143 0.69 24.85 3.57
CA ASN A 143 1.43 26.09 3.76
C ASN A 143 1.16 26.79 5.10
N ILE A 144 -0.01 26.59 5.70
CA ILE A 144 -0.40 27.28 6.94
C ILE A 144 -0.56 26.27 8.08
N ILE A 145 -1.54 25.36 7.98
CA ILE A 145 -1.92 24.49 9.09
C ILE A 145 -0.81 23.48 9.42
N ALA A 146 -0.23 22.85 8.41
CA ALA A 146 0.82 21.87 8.63
C ALA A 146 2.06 22.52 9.27
N ARG A 147 2.50 23.67 8.79
CA ARG A 147 3.65 24.40 9.33
C ARG A 147 3.48 24.81 10.79
N ILE A 148 2.27 25.15 11.21
CA ILE A 148 1.99 25.63 12.57
C ILE A 148 1.66 24.47 13.50
N CYS A 149 0.67 23.63 13.13
CA CYS A 149 0.09 22.65 14.04
C CYS A 149 0.89 21.35 14.11
N PHE A 150 1.60 20.98 13.05
CA PHE A 150 2.43 19.78 13.02
C PHE A 150 3.93 20.06 13.29
N LYS A 151 4.30 21.31 13.56
CA LYS A 151 5.65 21.65 14.01
C LYS A 151 6.01 20.79 15.23
N ASN A 152 7.11 20.05 15.14
CA ASN A 152 7.59 19.11 16.16
C ASN A 152 6.72 17.84 16.37
N THR A 153 5.68 17.60 15.59
CA THR A 153 5.04 16.27 15.54
C THR A 153 5.89 15.35 14.66
N ARG A 154 6.19 14.13 15.12
CA ARG A 154 6.95 13.17 14.33
C ARG A 154 6.11 12.70 13.15
N ILE A 155 6.66 12.81 11.95
CA ILE A 155 6.02 12.36 10.71
C ILE A 155 6.90 11.29 10.10
N VAL A 156 6.30 10.13 9.83
CA VAL A 156 6.96 9.00 9.18
C VAL A 156 6.37 8.83 7.79
N PRO A 157 7.14 9.11 6.74
CA PRO A 157 6.67 8.96 5.36
C PRO A 157 6.63 7.48 4.96
N ARG A 158 5.75 7.13 4.01
CA ARG A 158 5.67 5.78 3.45
C ARG A 158 6.64 5.54 2.29
N SER A 159 7.19 6.61 1.72
CA SER A 159 8.11 6.54 0.58
C SER A 159 8.98 7.79 0.50
N LYS A 160 10.03 7.72 -0.35
CA LYS A 160 10.86 8.88 -0.67
C LYS A 160 10.04 10.05 -1.22
N ASN A 161 9.09 9.77 -2.11
CA ASN A 161 8.24 10.82 -2.70
C ASN A 161 7.37 11.53 -1.65
N ALA A 162 6.85 10.78 -0.66
CA ALA A 162 6.13 11.35 0.47
C ALA A 162 7.06 12.17 1.37
N TYR A 163 8.30 11.70 1.62
CA TYR A 163 9.32 12.45 2.34
C TYR A 163 9.65 13.78 1.64
N ASP A 164 9.99 13.73 0.35
CA ASP A 164 10.37 14.91 -0.44
C ASP A 164 9.23 15.95 -0.51
N PHE A 165 7.98 15.50 -0.43
CA PHE A 165 6.83 16.38 -0.39
C PHE A 165 6.64 17.01 1.00
N ILE A 166 6.56 16.18 2.06
CA ILE A 166 6.18 16.67 3.39
C ILE A 166 7.28 17.47 4.07
N SER A 167 8.55 17.19 3.78
CA SER A 167 9.70 17.92 4.32
C SER A 167 9.75 19.39 3.91
N LYS A 168 9.00 19.79 2.88
CA LYS A 168 8.82 21.20 2.49
C LYS A 168 7.98 21.99 3.49
N TYR A 169 7.20 21.31 4.32
CA TYR A 169 6.20 21.92 5.20
C TYR A 169 6.40 21.61 6.67
N CYS A 170 7.03 20.50 7.01
CA CYS A 170 7.23 20.01 8.37
C CYS A 170 8.70 19.68 8.63
N ASN A 171 9.19 19.98 9.85
CA ASN A 171 10.61 19.85 10.16
C ASN A 171 10.98 18.53 10.85
N ASN A 172 10.04 17.89 11.56
CA ASN A 172 10.29 16.64 12.28
C ASN A 172 9.81 15.43 11.45
N VAL A 173 10.43 15.25 10.28
CA VAL A 173 10.14 14.16 9.35
C VAL A 173 11.21 13.09 9.50
N SER A 174 10.80 11.82 9.55
CA SER A 174 11.71 10.68 9.55
C SER A 174 12.38 10.53 8.19
N ASP A 175 13.65 10.21 8.19
CA ASP A 175 14.43 9.74 7.04
C ASP A 175 14.24 8.24 6.76
N GLU A 176 13.64 7.52 7.72
CA GLU A 176 13.18 6.14 7.56
C GLU A 176 11.76 6.11 6.99
N TYR A 177 11.51 5.21 6.05
CA TYR A 177 10.20 5.04 5.41
C TYR A 177 9.53 3.76 5.92
N ILE A 178 8.26 3.85 6.31
CA ILE A 178 7.44 2.70 6.67
C ILE A 178 6.35 2.55 5.62
N ASP A 179 6.52 1.59 4.72
CA ASP A 179 5.57 1.27 3.65
C ASP A 179 4.41 0.38 4.17
N HIS A 180 3.61 -0.14 3.27
CA HIS A 180 2.69 -1.24 3.56
C HIS A 180 3.47 -2.48 3.94
N GLY A 181 2.97 -3.22 4.93
CA GLY A 181 3.49 -4.52 5.30
C GLY A 181 2.51 -5.64 4.96
N VAL A 182 3.00 -6.86 5.05
CA VAL A 182 2.20 -8.09 4.94
C VAL A 182 2.45 -8.99 6.14
N ASP A 183 1.49 -9.87 6.42
CA ASP A 183 1.69 -10.98 7.34
C ASP A 183 2.46 -12.09 6.62
N LEU A 184 3.72 -12.33 7.01
CA LEU A 184 4.55 -13.33 6.35
C LEU A 184 4.08 -14.77 6.61
N GLU A 185 3.26 -15.01 7.63
CA GLU A 185 2.65 -16.32 7.87
C GLU A 185 1.61 -16.64 6.79
N GLU A 186 0.86 -15.64 6.33
CA GLU A 186 -0.08 -15.78 5.22
C GLU A 186 0.64 -15.96 3.88
N PHE A 187 1.83 -15.39 3.72
CA PHE A 187 2.65 -15.44 2.50
C PHE A 187 3.83 -16.41 2.63
N ASN A 188 3.60 -17.63 3.17
CA ASN A 188 4.65 -18.60 3.47
C ASN A 188 5.04 -19.51 2.29
N LEU A 189 4.32 -19.47 1.17
CA LEU A 189 4.60 -20.27 -0.02
C LEU A 189 5.79 -19.71 -0.80
N ILE A 190 7.01 -20.10 -0.43
CA ILE A 190 8.23 -19.68 -1.11
C ILE A 190 8.75 -20.83 -1.95
N SER A 191 8.89 -20.61 -3.25
CA SER A 191 9.53 -21.57 -4.16
C SER A 191 10.72 -20.91 -4.86
N LYS A 192 11.88 -21.56 -4.83
CA LYS A 192 13.02 -21.17 -5.70
C LYS A 192 12.88 -21.69 -7.13
N LYS A 193 12.06 -22.74 -7.32
CA LYS A 193 11.79 -23.29 -8.65
C LYS A 193 10.64 -22.52 -9.29
N ARG A 194 10.93 -21.78 -10.35
CA ARG A 194 9.94 -20.98 -11.09
C ARG A 194 9.46 -21.71 -12.34
N LYS A 195 8.17 -21.52 -12.63
CA LYS A 195 7.55 -22.01 -13.88
C LYS A 195 7.83 -21.01 -15.01
N LYS A 196 7.67 -21.45 -16.25
CA LYS A 196 7.72 -20.59 -17.44
C LYS A 196 6.47 -19.70 -17.50
N GLN A 197 6.31 -18.80 -16.53
CA GLN A 197 5.14 -17.93 -16.44
C GLN A 197 5.49 -16.57 -15.84
N PHE A 198 4.78 -15.55 -16.29
CA PHE A 198 4.73 -14.22 -15.69
C PHE A 198 3.32 -13.95 -15.15
N VAL A 199 3.19 -12.95 -14.30
CA VAL A 199 1.88 -12.60 -13.71
C VAL A 199 1.69 -11.09 -13.67
N VAL A 200 0.46 -10.66 -13.92
CA VAL A 200 -0.07 -9.32 -13.66
C VAL A 200 -1.14 -9.45 -12.57
N LEU A 201 -0.99 -8.69 -11.49
CA LEU A 201 -1.98 -8.62 -10.41
C LEU A 201 -2.48 -7.18 -10.31
N SER A 202 -3.65 -6.90 -10.89
CA SER A 202 -4.15 -5.53 -11.00
C SER A 202 -5.62 -5.45 -11.39
N GLN A 203 -6.26 -4.31 -11.09
CA GLN A 203 -7.51 -3.94 -11.73
C GLN A 203 -7.30 -3.72 -13.24
N LEU A 204 -8.20 -4.23 -14.07
CA LEU A 204 -8.12 -4.11 -15.53
C LEU A 204 -8.71 -2.76 -16.00
N ILE A 205 -7.99 -1.68 -15.71
CA ILE A 205 -8.37 -0.30 -16.05
C ILE A 205 -7.28 0.39 -16.87
N LYS A 206 -7.65 1.38 -17.66
CA LYS A 206 -6.78 2.04 -18.64
C LYS A 206 -5.43 2.50 -18.06
N ARG A 207 -5.42 3.14 -16.87
CA ARG A 207 -4.19 3.65 -16.26
C ARG A 207 -3.16 2.57 -15.88
N LYS A 208 -3.59 1.32 -15.76
CA LYS A 208 -2.69 0.19 -15.45
C LYS A 208 -1.93 -0.34 -16.66
N ARG A 209 -2.23 0.16 -17.85
CA ARG A 209 -1.50 -0.07 -19.09
C ARG A 209 -1.16 -1.55 -19.34
N ILE A 210 -2.12 -2.44 -19.05
CA ILE A 210 -1.94 -3.89 -19.26
C ILE A 210 -1.84 -4.20 -20.74
N ASP A 211 -2.43 -3.37 -21.58
CA ASP A 211 -2.24 -3.37 -23.05
C ASP A 211 -0.75 -3.36 -23.46
N GLY A 212 0.05 -2.53 -22.81
CA GLY A 212 1.49 -2.45 -23.06
C GLY A 212 2.25 -3.67 -22.51
N ILE A 213 1.75 -4.31 -21.43
CA ILE A 213 2.34 -5.57 -20.95
C ILE A 213 2.11 -6.70 -21.96
N ILE A 214 0.92 -6.75 -22.56
CA ILE A 214 0.62 -7.72 -23.64
C ILE A 214 1.55 -7.51 -24.83
N ASP A 215 1.84 -6.27 -25.25
CA ASP A 215 2.80 -5.98 -26.32
C ASP A 215 4.20 -6.53 -26.00
N VAL A 216 4.70 -6.22 -24.80
CA VAL A 216 6.01 -6.67 -24.35
C VAL A 216 6.10 -8.20 -24.25
N PHE A 217 5.04 -8.84 -23.76
CA PHE A 217 4.97 -10.31 -23.68
C PHE A 217 4.90 -10.97 -25.06
N ALA A 218 4.14 -10.40 -25.99
CA ALA A 218 4.07 -10.88 -27.37
C ALA A 218 5.45 -10.84 -28.06
N ASP A 219 6.17 -9.74 -27.90
CA ASP A 219 7.55 -9.59 -28.39
C ASP A 219 8.49 -10.61 -27.73
N PHE A 220 8.34 -10.85 -26.43
CA PHE A 220 9.15 -11.83 -25.69
C PHE A 220 8.92 -13.27 -26.22
N VAL A 221 7.68 -13.70 -26.33
CA VAL A 221 7.33 -15.03 -26.84
C VAL A 221 7.84 -15.25 -28.27
N LYS A 222 7.72 -14.23 -29.12
CA LYS A 222 8.18 -14.27 -30.51
C LYS A 222 9.70 -14.41 -30.64
N LYS A 223 10.47 -13.73 -29.76
CA LYS A 223 11.93 -13.62 -29.86
C LYS A 223 12.68 -14.66 -29.05
N MET A 224 12.08 -15.17 -27.98
CA MET A 224 12.78 -15.98 -26.99
C MET A 224 12.27 -17.41 -26.88
N ASP A 225 11.07 -17.61 -26.35
CA ASP A 225 10.56 -18.92 -26.03
C ASP A 225 9.04 -18.93 -26.04
N ASN A 226 8.48 -19.79 -26.85
CA ASN A 226 7.05 -19.95 -27.04
C ASN A 226 6.35 -20.73 -25.90
N GLU A 227 7.05 -21.23 -24.89
CA GLU A 227 6.44 -22.03 -23.80
C GLU A 227 5.96 -21.15 -22.61
N TYR A 228 6.28 -19.86 -22.61
CA TYR A 228 5.87 -18.96 -21.52
C TYR A 228 4.39 -18.61 -21.58
N VAL A 229 3.80 -18.42 -20.38
CA VAL A 229 2.42 -18.03 -20.16
C VAL A 229 2.37 -16.74 -19.35
N LEU A 230 1.41 -15.86 -19.65
CA LEU A 230 1.11 -14.66 -18.87
C LEU A 230 -0.25 -14.83 -18.17
N TYR A 231 -0.25 -14.85 -16.85
CA TYR A 231 -1.46 -14.76 -16.05
C TYR A 231 -1.84 -13.32 -15.80
N ILE A 232 -3.09 -12.96 -16.08
CA ILE A 232 -3.67 -11.64 -15.78
C ILE A 232 -4.77 -11.85 -14.73
N ILE A 233 -4.43 -11.52 -13.48
CA ILE A 233 -5.31 -11.68 -12.32
C ILE A 233 -5.95 -10.33 -12.01
N GLY A 234 -7.28 -10.27 -12.06
CA GLY A 234 -8.08 -9.10 -11.76
C GLY A 234 -9.27 -8.93 -12.68
N ILE A 235 -10.07 -7.92 -12.42
CA ILE A 235 -11.27 -7.56 -13.17
C ILE A 235 -11.28 -6.06 -13.47
N GLY A 236 -11.99 -5.64 -14.52
CA GLY A 236 -12.18 -4.22 -14.86
C GLY A 236 -12.69 -4.00 -16.27
N ASP A 237 -12.98 -2.73 -16.58
CA ASP A 237 -13.68 -2.34 -17.82
C ASP A 237 -12.84 -2.58 -19.09
N GLU A 238 -11.53 -2.71 -18.96
CA GLU A 238 -10.65 -2.94 -20.11
C GLU A 238 -10.52 -4.43 -20.50
N GLU A 239 -11.10 -5.37 -19.73
CA GLU A 239 -10.90 -6.82 -19.93
C GLU A 239 -11.22 -7.27 -21.36
N LYS A 240 -12.35 -6.81 -21.93
CA LYS A 240 -12.75 -7.17 -23.29
C LYS A 240 -11.70 -6.75 -24.33
N LYS A 241 -11.20 -5.51 -24.24
CA LYS A 241 -10.19 -4.99 -25.17
C LYS A 241 -8.85 -5.71 -25.02
N LEU A 242 -8.49 -6.06 -23.79
CA LEU A 242 -7.26 -6.81 -23.53
C LEU A 242 -7.32 -8.23 -24.11
N LYS A 243 -8.46 -8.91 -24.01
CA LYS A 243 -8.70 -10.21 -24.66
C LYS A 243 -8.67 -10.11 -26.18
N GLU A 244 -9.30 -9.08 -26.76
CA GLU A 244 -9.24 -8.80 -28.21
C GLU A 244 -7.78 -8.57 -28.68
N LYS A 245 -6.98 -7.86 -27.87
CA LYS A 245 -5.57 -7.64 -28.16
C LYS A 245 -4.74 -8.93 -28.09
N ALA A 246 -4.95 -9.77 -27.09
CA ALA A 246 -4.31 -11.08 -26.97
C ALA A 246 -4.61 -11.95 -28.22
N LYS A 247 -5.88 -11.94 -28.67
CA LYS A 247 -6.32 -12.62 -29.89
C LYS A 247 -5.65 -12.08 -31.16
N ALA A 248 -5.50 -10.76 -31.28
CA ALA A 248 -4.82 -10.14 -32.42
C ALA A 248 -3.35 -10.57 -32.56
N TYR A 249 -2.72 -11.00 -31.45
CA TYR A 249 -1.39 -11.59 -31.44
C TYR A 249 -1.38 -13.12 -31.58
N GLY A 250 -2.55 -13.80 -31.59
CA GLY A 250 -2.64 -15.25 -31.60
C GLY A 250 -2.15 -15.88 -30.26
N LEU A 251 -2.35 -15.19 -29.15
CA LEU A 251 -1.84 -15.59 -27.83
C LEU A 251 -2.95 -15.92 -26.83
N GLU A 252 -4.16 -16.25 -27.30
CA GLU A 252 -5.31 -16.54 -26.43
C GLU A 252 -5.06 -17.69 -25.45
N GLU A 253 -4.31 -18.71 -25.88
CA GLU A 253 -3.95 -19.86 -25.04
C GLU A 253 -2.78 -19.56 -24.08
N LYS A 254 -2.04 -18.47 -24.32
CA LYS A 254 -0.85 -18.08 -23.53
C LYS A 254 -1.08 -16.93 -22.60
N ILE A 255 -2.11 -16.12 -22.83
CA ILE A 255 -2.51 -15.01 -21.98
C ILE A 255 -3.81 -15.40 -21.28
N ILE A 256 -3.68 -15.83 -20.03
CA ILE A 256 -4.77 -16.40 -19.24
C ILE A 256 -5.38 -15.32 -18.33
N PHE A 257 -6.61 -14.93 -18.63
CA PHE A 257 -7.40 -14.03 -17.79
C PHE A 257 -8.15 -14.84 -16.74
N THR A 258 -7.77 -14.75 -15.47
CA THR A 258 -8.35 -15.55 -14.39
C THR A 258 -9.58 -14.90 -13.76
N GLY A 259 -9.82 -13.62 -14.02
CA GLY A 259 -10.77 -12.82 -13.24
C GLY A 259 -10.23 -12.49 -11.84
N PHE A 260 -11.15 -12.20 -10.92
CA PHE A 260 -10.80 -11.98 -9.52
C PHE A 260 -10.38 -13.30 -8.86
N MET A 261 -9.30 -13.25 -8.10
CA MET A 261 -8.82 -14.36 -7.27
C MET A 261 -8.65 -13.87 -5.83
N THR A 262 -8.93 -14.75 -4.88
CA THR A 262 -8.59 -14.53 -3.46
C THR A 262 -7.08 -14.64 -3.26
N HIS A 263 -6.58 -14.21 -2.10
CA HIS A 263 -5.15 -14.35 -1.77
C HIS A 263 -4.70 -15.81 -1.83
N GLU A 264 -5.51 -16.76 -1.32
CA GLU A 264 -5.19 -18.19 -1.35
C GLU A 264 -5.05 -18.73 -2.77
N GLU A 265 -5.93 -18.32 -3.68
CA GLU A 265 -5.91 -18.77 -5.08
C GLU A 265 -4.74 -18.17 -5.88
N MET A 266 -4.38 -16.89 -5.60
CA MET A 266 -3.30 -16.23 -6.36
C MET A 266 -1.90 -16.62 -5.91
N LYS A 267 -1.69 -16.97 -4.62
CA LYS A 267 -0.37 -17.28 -4.06
C LYS A 267 0.40 -18.35 -4.85
N PRO A 268 -0.21 -19.50 -5.26
CA PRO A 268 0.48 -20.52 -6.04
C PRO A 268 0.94 -20.02 -7.41
N ILE A 269 0.16 -19.16 -8.07
CA ILE A 269 0.52 -18.58 -9.37
C ILE A 269 1.63 -17.56 -9.17
N LEU A 270 1.42 -16.60 -8.29
CA LEU A 270 2.37 -15.52 -8.02
C LEU A 270 3.70 -16.07 -7.48
N GLY A 271 3.65 -16.97 -6.49
CA GLY A 271 4.83 -17.56 -5.85
C GLY A 271 5.66 -18.50 -6.72
N THR A 272 5.18 -18.92 -7.91
CA THR A 272 5.94 -19.73 -8.87
C THR A 272 6.23 -19.02 -10.19
N SER A 273 5.80 -17.75 -10.34
CA SER A 273 6.09 -16.95 -11.54
C SER A 273 7.54 -16.46 -11.57
N GLN A 274 8.07 -16.22 -12.77
CA GLN A 274 9.40 -15.62 -12.97
C GLN A 274 9.45 -14.20 -12.40
N ALA A 275 8.40 -13.45 -12.65
CA ALA A 275 8.20 -12.10 -12.08
C ALA A 275 6.72 -11.70 -12.16
N MET A 276 6.38 -10.68 -11.34
CA MET A 276 5.17 -9.88 -11.51
C MET A 276 5.49 -8.66 -12.37
N ILE A 277 4.65 -8.38 -13.37
CA ILE A 277 4.82 -7.26 -14.31
C ILE A 277 3.83 -6.13 -13.99
N ILE A 278 4.32 -4.90 -13.91
CA ILE A 278 3.55 -3.70 -13.64
C ILE A 278 3.93 -2.62 -14.65
N ASN A 279 2.92 -2.02 -15.30
CA ASN A 279 3.11 -0.93 -16.27
C ASN A 279 2.05 0.16 -16.06
N THR A 280 2.12 0.87 -14.95
CA THR A 280 1.09 1.86 -14.58
C THR A 280 1.50 3.28 -14.96
N GLU A 281 0.51 4.13 -15.29
CA GLU A 281 0.73 5.57 -15.51
C GLU A 281 0.75 6.37 -14.20
N LYS A 282 0.17 5.82 -13.13
CA LYS A 282 0.09 6.47 -11.82
C LYS A 282 -0.29 5.47 -10.76
N ASP A 283 0.58 5.33 -9.77
CA ASP A 283 0.29 4.65 -8.51
C ASP A 283 1.10 5.27 -7.37
N ASN A 284 0.61 5.05 -6.16
CA ASN A 284 1.37 5.29 -4.95
C ASN A 284 2.14 4.00 -4.58
N ASN A 285 2.26 3.69 -3.29
CA ASN A 285 2.78 2.42 -2.85
C ASN A 285 1.79 1.29 -3.19
N MET A 286 2.23 0.33 -4.00
CA MET A 286 1.39 -0.77 -4.45
C MET A 286 1.50 -1.96 -3.50
N VAL A 287 0.39 -2.38 -2.92
CA VAL A 287 0.31 -3.57 -2.04
C VAL A 287 0.73 -4.83 -2.79
N SER A 288 0.32 -4.97 -4.05
CA SER A 288 0.69 -6.14 -4.88
C SER A 288 2.22 -6.32 -5.06
N ILE A 289 3.00 -5.22 -5.03
CA ILE A 289 4.47 -5.31 -5.01
C ILE A 289 4.93 -6.01 -3.73
N VAL A 290 4.41 -5.60 -2.59
CA VAL A 290 4.78 -6.16 -1.29
C VAL A 290 4.38 -7.63 -1.20
N GLU A 291 3.19 -8.00 -1.68
CA GLU A 291 2.70 -9.38 -1.76
C GLU A 291 3.58 -10.27 -2.65
N SER A 292 3.99 -9.73 -3.81
CA SER A 292 4.89 -10.44 -4.73
C SER A 292 6.26 -10.71 -4.08
N LEU A 293 6.85 -9.69 -3.47
CA LEU A 293 8.13 -9.81 -2.77
C LEU A 293 8.05 -10.75 -1.57
N ALA A 294 6.92 -10.78 -0.86
CA ALA A 294 6.68 -11.71 0.24
C ALA A 294 6.69 -13.18 -0.21
N LEU A 295 6.30 -13.48 -1.42
CA LEU A 295 6.40 -14.80 -2.04
C LEU A 295 7.75 -15.05 -2.75
N GLY A 296 8.69 -14.14 -2.59
CA GLY A 296 10.01 -14.21 -3.24
C GLY A 296 9.95 -13.98 -4.75
N THR A 297 8.89 -13.38 -5.28
CA THR A 297 8.69 -13.17 -6.72
C THR A 297 9.19 -11.79 -7.12
N PRO A 298 10.17 -11.71 -8.05
CA PRO A 298 10.73 -10.45 -8.52
C PRO A 298 9.70 -9.56 -9.23
N ILE A 299 10.04 -8.29 -9.35
CA ILE A 299 9.19 -7.27 -9.97
C ILE A 299 9.80 -6.77 -11.28
N ILE A 300 8.99 -6.67 -12.34
CA ILE A 300 9.31 -5.89 -13.53
C ILE A 300 8.36 -4.69 -13.55
N THR A 301 8.88 -3.47 -13.48
CA THR A 301 8.02 -2.29 -13.39
C THR A 301 8.62 -1.06 -14.06
N THR A 302 7.77 -0.07 -14.35
CA THR A 302 8.23 1.30 -14.64
C THR A 302 8.60 2.01 -13.33
N ASP A 303 9.20 3.19 -13.41
CA ASP A 303 9.61 4.00 -12.26
C ASP A 303 8.48 4.81 -11.61
N ILE A 304 7.25 4.51 -11.97
CA ILE A 304 6.04 5.24 -11.52
C ILE A 304 5.59 4.89 -10.09
N PRO A 305 5.51 3.59 -9.67
CA PRO A 305 5.11 3.27 -8.30
C PRO A 305 6.09 3.82 -7.27
N TYR A 306 5.59 4.32 -6.13
CA TYR A 306 6.45 4.94 -5.11
C TYR A 306 7.34 3.95 -4.38
N ASN A 307 7.01 2.67 -4.40
CA ASN A 307 7.84 1.61 -3.81
C ASN A 307 8.95 1.06 -4.74
N VAL A 308 9.25 1.72 -5.86
CA VAL A 308 10.38 1.32 -6.74
C VAL A 308 11.76 1.59 -6.13
N ASP A 309 11.88 2.52 -5.19
CA ASP A 309 13.16 2.88 -4.59
C ASP A 309 13.87 1.68 -3.96
N TYR A 310 13.16 0.87 -3.18
CA TYR A 310 13.75 -0.31 -2.56
C TYR A 310 13.91 -1.46 -3.57
N ILE A 311 13.08 -1.53 -4.63
CA ILE A 311 13.27 -2.50 -5.71
C ILE A 311 14.63 -2.27 -6.38
N LYS A 312 14.95 -1.02 -6.72
CA LYS A 312 16.27 -0.64 -7.29
C LYS A 312 17.41 -0.89 -6.30
N ARG A 313 17.27 -0.38 -5.06
CA ARG A 313 18.33 -0.43 -4.04
C ARG A 313 18.75 -1.85 -3.69
N TYR A 314 17.80 -2.76 -3.57
CA TYR A 314 18.03 -4.14 -3.14
C TYR A 314 18.00 -5.14 -4.28
N LYS A 315 17.92 -4.68 -5.54
CA LYS A 315 17.86 -5.52 -6.75
C LYS A 315 16.78 -6.59 -6.65
N LEU A 316 15.54 -6.16 -6.35
CA LEU A 316 14.38 -7.04 -6.20
C LEU A 316 13.66 -7.28 -7.53
N GLY A 317 14.22 -6.80 -8.62
CA GLY A 317 13.66 -6.88 -9.96
C GLY A 317 14.22 -5.83 -10.89
N VAL A 318 13.54 -5.61 -12.00
CA VAL A 318 13.92 -4.70 -13.07
C VAL A 318 13.02 -3.47 -13.09
N VAL A 319 13.60 -2.27 -13.10
CA VAL A 319 12.88 -1.00 -13.15
C VAL A 319 13.40 -0.18 -14.34
N LYS A 320 12.51 0.19 -15.26
CA LYS A 320 12.83 0.95 -16.50
C LYS A 320 11.83 2.11 -16.69
N GLU A 321 12.14 3.08 -17.51
CA GLU A 321 11.18 4.10 -17.92
C GLU A 321 10.09 3.51 -18.82
N LYS A 322 10.47 2.59 -19.71
CA LYS A 322 9.58 1.87 -20.63
C LYS A 322 9.99 0.42 -20.68
N LEU A 323 9.02 -0.46 -20.50
CA LEU A 323 9.23 -1.90 -20.54
C LEU A 323 9.44 -2.42 -21.97
N SER A 324 10.24 -3.47 -22.09
CA SER A 324 10.55 -4.17 -23.33
C SER A 324 10.72 -5.69 -23.07
N TYR A 325 10.80 -6.49 -24.13
CA TYR A 325 11.02 -7.93 -24.02
C TYR A 325 12.36 -8.28 -23.33
N SER A 326 13.37 -7.41 -23.46
CA SER A 326 14.68 -7.63 -22.85
C SER A 326 14.64 -7.58 -21.32
N ASP A 327 13.65 -6.89 -20.73
CA ASP A 327 13.48 -6.82 -19.29
C ASP A 327 12.91 -8.13 -18.73
N LEU A 328 12.04 -8.81 -19.50
CA LEU A 328 11.57 -10.15 -19.19
C LEU A 328 12.72 -11.15 -19.33
N LYS A 329 13.54 -11.01 -20.39
CA LYS A 329 14.72 -11.84 -20.61
C LYS A 329 15.73 -11.67 -19.47
N GLU A 330 16.02 -10.44 -19.04
CA GLU A 330 16.92 -10.16 -17.91
C GLU A 330 16.50 -10.89 -16.64
N ILE A 331 15.19 -10.89 -16.34
CA ILE A 331 14.65 -11.65 -15.20
C ILE A 331 14.82 -13.16 -15.39
N VAL A 332 14.55 -13.69 -16.57
CA VAL A 332 14.68 -15.13 -16.82
C VAL A 332 16.13 -15.59 -16.70
N ASP A 333 17.05 -14.87 -17.32
CA ASP A 333 18.48 -15.18 -17.31
C ASP A 333 19.11 -15.12 -15.90
N ASN A 334 18.60 -14.24 -15.05
CA ASN A 334 19.12 -13.99 -13.70
C ASN A 334 18.10 -14.31 -12.58
N ASN A 335 17.11 -15.15 -12.85
CA ASN A 335 15.96 -15.34 -11.97
C ASN A 335 16.35 -15.72 -10.53
N LEU A 336 17.25 -16.67 -10.37
CA LEU A 336 17.69 -17.13 -9.05
C LEU A 336 18.31 -16.01 -8.20
N LEU A 337 19.06 -15.08 -8.82
CA LEU A 337 19.61 -13.93 -8.15
C LEU A 337 18.50 -13.03 -7.61
N TYR A 338 17.54 -12.67 -8.45
CA TYR A 338 16.42 -11.79 -8.06
C TYR A 338 15.53 -12.45 -7.00
N VAL A 339 15.22 -13.75 -7.16
CA VAL A 339 14.45 -14.54 -6.17
C VAL A 339 15.16 -14.55 -4.81
N ASN A 340 16.46 -14.83 -4.77
CA ASN A 340 17.21 -14.83 -3.51
C ASN A 340 17.21 -13.44 -2.86
N ASN A 341 17.36 -12.37 -3.65
CA ASN A 341 17.27 -11.00 -3.13
C ASN A 341 15.88 -10.72 -2.52
N CYS A 342 14.80 -11.13 -3.18
CA CYS A 342 13.45 -10.98 -2.64
C CYS A 342 13.27 -11.76 -1.33
N ILE A 343 13.75 -13.01 -1.26
CA ILE A 343 13.70 -13.83 -0.05
C ILE A 343 14.48 -13.18 1.10
N ASN A 344 15.68 -12.65 0.84
CA ASN A 344 16.50 -11.96 1.83
C ASN A 344 15.89 -10.61 2.29
N TYR A 345 15.11 -9.97 1.43
CA TYR A 345 14.44 -8.70 1.75
C TYR A 345 13.12 -8.88 2.51
N ARG A 346 12.56 -10.06 2.49
CA ARG A 346 11.21 -10.43 2.93
C ARG A 346 10.86 -9.93 4.34
N GLU A 347 11.76 -10.07 5.29
CA GLU A 347 11.50 -9.61 6.66
C GLU A 347 11.26 -8.09 6.75
N LYS A 348 11.91 -7.31 5.88
CA LYS A 348 11.79 -5.84 5.86
C LYS A 348 10.44 -5.33 5.38
N ILE A 349 9.62 -6.20 4.78
CA ILE A 349 8.26 -5.91 4.36
C ILE A 349 7.22 -6.58 5.25
N SER A 350 7.61 -7.17 6.37
CA SER A 350 6.65 -7.73 7.33
C SER A 350 6.00 -6.63 8.18
N ASN A 351 4.75 -6.87 8.55
CA ASN A 351 4.06 -6.00 9.50
C ASN A 351 4.80 -5.93 10.84
N GLU A 352 5.39 -7.03 11.30
CA GLU A 352 6.15 -7.10 12.55
C GLU A 352 7.43 -6.25 12.50
N TYR A 353 8.11 -6.20 11.35
CA TYR A 353 9.24 -5.29 11.16
C TYR A 353 8.80 -3.83 11.22
N HIS A 354 7.68 -3.49 10.58
CA HIS A 354 7.12 -2.15 10.61
C HIS A 354 6.66 -1.74 12.03
N VAL A 355 6.12 -2.68 12.82
CA VAL A 355 5.83 -2.45 14.25
C VAL A 355 7.10 -2.00 14.98
N LYS A 356 8.22 -2.71 14.80
CA LYS A 356 9.51 -2.35 15.42
C LYS A 356 9.96 -0.94 14.98
N GLN A 357 9.81 -0.61 13.70
CA GLN A 357 10.13 0.73 13.19
C GLN A 357 9.23 1.81 13.83
N PHE A 358 7.92 1.61 13.93
CA PHE A 358 7.02 2.56 14.63
C PHE A 358 7.42 2.77 16.08
N ILE A 359 7.80 1.71 16.80
CA ILE A 359 8.25 1.82 18.19
C ILE A 359 9.57 2.60 18.27
N GLN A 360 10.51 2.37 17.34
CA GLN A 360 11.76 3.14 17.27
C GLN A 360 11.49 4.63 17.01
N GLU A 361 10.60 4.94 16.07
CA GLU A 361 10.20 6.31 15.79
C GLU A 361 9.53 6.98 16.99
N TYR A 362 8.73 6.24 17.74
CA TYR A 362 8.14 6.72 19.00
C TYR A 362 9.19 6.98 20.08
N LYS A 363 10.17 6.10 20.26
CA LYS A 363 11.29 6.32 21.21
C LYS A 363 12.01 7.63 20.91
N LYS A 364 12.27 7.96 19.64
CA LYS A 364 12.83 9.26 19.25
C LYS A 364 11.96 10.44 19.67
N VAL A 365 10.63 10.29 19.71
CA VAL A 365 9.69 11.34 20.14
C VAL A 365 9.80 11.62 21.64
N ILE A 366 9.95 10.57 22.44
CA ILE A 366 10.01 10.68 23.90
C ILE A 366 11.43 10.88 24.46
N GLY A 367 12.43 10.89 23.58
CA GLY A 367 13.84 11.09 23.94
C GLY A 367 14.52 9.86 24.54
N GLU A 368 13.96 8.67 24.35
CA GLU A 368 14.61 7.38 24.66
C GLU A 368 15.54 6.97 23.51
N LYS A 369 16.75 6.49 23.84
CA LYS A 369 17.74 5.96 22.87
C LYS A 369 17.49 4.49 22.57
#